data_11ec49c9cf8f7b688270319801217a2b
#
_entry.id   11ec49c9cf8f7b688270319801217a2b
#
_cell.length_a   1.000
_cell.length_b   1.000
_cell.length_c   1.000
_cell.angle_alpha   90.00
_cell.angle_beta   90.00
_cell.angle_gamma   90.00
#
_symmetry.space_group_name_H-M   'P 1'
#
loop_
_entity.id
_entity.type
_entity.pdbx_description
1 polymer ?
#
loop_
_entity_poly.entity_id
_entity_poly.type
_entity_poly.pdbx_seq_one_letter_code
_entity_poly.pdbx_strand_id
1 'polypeptide(L)'
;NIPLSMNSAIISGTLENGMDYYVQQNSKPENRIQLRLVVNAGSLMEEDDQLGVAHLVEHMAFNGSENFSKNEVIEFFESTGMAFGHDLNAYTSFEQTVYMLEIPADNPEFLEKAMLILKDWASGLTFVQEELDKERGVVTEEWRLSNENLNGRLSNAEYPALLGGSLFAERLPIGKME
;
A
#
# COMPACT_ATOMS: atom_id res chain seq x y z
N ASN A 1 26.72 18.38 8.19
CA ASN A 1 25.30 18.04 8.20
C ASN A 1 24.90 17.81 9.65
N ILE A 2 23.97 18.63 10.17
CA ILE A 2 23.35 18.40 11.47
C ILE A 2 22.09 17.60 11.18
N PRO A 3 21.95 16.36 11.68
CA PRO A 3 20.73 15.61 11.49
C PRO A 3 19.55 16.34 12.16
N LEU A 4 18.42 16.38 11.48
CA LEU A 4 17.20 16.92 12.07
C LEU A 4 16.78 16.01 13.24
N SER A 5 16.47 16.61 14.39
CA SER A 5 15.92 15.87 15.52
C SER A 5 14.46 15.50 15.24
N MET A 6 14.07 14.30 15.65
CA MET A 6 12.66 13.88 15.62
C MET A 6 11.85 14.81 16.55
N ASN A 7 10.60 15.07 16.16
CA ASN A 7 9.66 15.81 17.02
C ASN A 7 9.47 15.03 18.34
N SER A 8 9.70 15.70 19.48
CA SER A 8 9.60 15.09 20.83
C SER A 8 8.19 14.61 21.20
N ALA A 9 7.17 15.02 20.44
CA ALA A 9 5.80 14.52 20.61
C ALA A 9 5.57 13.14 19.95
N ILE A 10 6.54 12.63 19.17
CA ILE A 10 6.46 11.31 18.55
C ILE A 10 7.03 10.27 19.52
N ILE A 11 6.21 9.28 19.85
CA ILE A 11 6.64 8.08 20.56
C ILE A 11 7.09 7.08 19.49
N SER A 12 8.29 6.55 19.62
CA SER A 12 8.83 5.56 18.68
C SER A 12 9.55 4.43 19.42
N GLY A 13 9.65 3.29 18.74
CA GLY A 13 10.39 2.14 19.25
C GLY A 13 10.47 1.05 18.17
N THR A 14 11.10 -0.06 18.53
CA THR A 14 11.24 -1.24 17.68
C THR A 14 10.61 -2.44 18.38
N LEU A 15 9.78 -3.17 17.64
CA LEU A 15 9.19 -4.42 18.13
C LEU A 15 10.23 -5.55 18.12
N GLU A 16 9.94 -6.66 18.82
CA GLU A 16 10.85 -7.82 18.90
C GLU A 16 11.19 -8.42 17.55
N ASN A 17 10.30 -8.30 16.57
CA ASN A 17 10.52 -8.75 15.18
C ASN A 17 11.33 -7.77 14.32
N GLY A 18 11.81 -6.65 14.88
CA GLY A 18 12.59 -5.64 14.19
C GLY A 18 11.78 -4.56 13.47
N MET A 19 10.44 -4.58 13.57
CA MET A 19 9.59 -3.54 12.98
C MET A 19 9.65 -2.27 13.83
N ASP A 20 9.93 -1.13 13.21
CA ASP A 20 9.86 0.17 13.85
C ASP A 20 8.42 0.70 13.88
N TYR A 21 8.07 1.38 14.97
CA TYR A 21 6.78 2.05 15.10
C TYR A 21 6.92 3.50 15.53
N TYR A 22 5.96 4.31 15.10
CA TYR A 22 5.86 5.73 15.41
C TYR A 22 4.42 6.05 15.78
N VAL A 23 4.21 6.69 16.93
CA VAL A 23 2.88 7.08 17.40
C VAL A 23 2.89 8.57 17.72
N GLN A 24 1.96 9.30 17.15
CA GLN A 24 1.78 10.72 17.44
C GLN A 24 0.33 11.02 17.75
N GLN A 25 0.11 11.70 18.88
CA GLN A 25 -1.21 12.23 19.22
C GLN A 25 -1.47 13.49 18.40
N ASN A 26 -2.59 13.51 17.68
CA ASN A 26 -3.08 14.66 16.90
C ASN A 26 -4.47 15.08 17.36
N SER A 27 -4.82 16.35 17.14
CA SER A 27 -6.15 16.89 17.41
C SER A 27 -7.02 17.04 16.16
N LYS A 28 -6.43 16.81 14.99
CA LYS A 28 -7.07 16.88 13.67
C LYS A 28 -6.65 15.70 12.81
N PRO A 29 -7.59 15.06 12.11
CA PRO A 29 -9.05 15.20 12.21
C PRO A 29 -9.56 14.72 13.59
N GLU A 30 -10.68 15.28 14.03
CA GLU A 30 -11.29 14.92 15.32
C GLU A 30 -11.91 13.52 15.27
N ASN A 31 -11.78 12.75 16.36
CA ASN A 31 -12.34 11.39 16.48
C ASN A 31 -11.87 10.41 15.39
N ARG A 32 -10.62 10.55 14.97
CA ARG A 32 -10.03 9.65 13.96
C ARG A 32 -8.71 9.09 14.44
N ILE A 33 -8.47 7.82 14.09
CA ILE A 33 -7.16 7.18 14.19
C ILE A 33 -6.70 6.87 12.77
N GLN A 34 -5.54 7.39 12.40
CA GLN A 34 -4.90 7.09 11.12
C GLN A 34 -3.78 6.08 11.38
N LEU A 35 -3.83 4.98 10.67
CA LEU A 35 -2.86 3.89 10.74
C LEU A 35 -2.17 3.74 9.39
N ARG A 36 -0.87 3.48 9.42
CA ARG A 36 -0.08 3.23 8.21
C ARG A 36 0.86 2.08 8.45
N LEU A 37 0.87 1.13 7.54
CA LEU A 37 1.91 0.11 7.41
C LEU A 37 2.78 0.53 6.21
N VAL A 38 4.06 0.76 6.46
CA VAL A 38 5.05 1.05 5.42
C VAL A 38 5.94 -0.17 5.26
N VAL A 39 5.87 -0.78 4.10
CA VAL A 39 6.75 -1.88 3.70
C VAL A 39 7.83 -1.29 2.80
N ASN A 40 9.09 -1.38 3.22
CA ASN A 40 10.25 -0.89 2.47
C ASN A 40 10.58 -1.84 1.31
N ALA A 41 9.58 -2.14 0.50
CA ALA A 41 9.67 -2.90 -0.73
C ALA A 41 8.75 -2.27 -1.77
N GLY A 42 9.30 -1.99 -2.93
CA GLY A 42 8.61 -1.42 -4.07
C GLY A 42 9.26 -1.89 -5.36
N SER A 43 8.92 -1.29 -6.48
CA SER A 43 9.30 -1.77 -7.80
C SER A 43 10.82 -1.79 -8.07
N LEU A 44 11.64 -1.01 -7.36
CA LEU A 44 13.10 -1.06 -7.48
C LEU A 44 13.72 -2.36 -6.94
N MET A 45 13.01 -3.11 -6.08
CA MET A 45 13.45 -4.39 -5.54
C MET A 45 13.08 -5.57 -6.43
N GLU A 46 12.32 -5.34 -7.50
CA GLU A 46 11.93 -6.38 -8.45
C GLU A 46 13.09 -6.79 -9.34
N GLU A 47 13.19 -8.08 -9.65
CA GLU A 47 14.06 -8.58 -10.71
C GLU A 47 13.41 -8.39 -12.09
N ASP A 48 14.15 -8.65 -13.18
CA ASP A 48 13.68 -8.41 -14.55
C ASP A 48 12.44 -9.23 -14.94
N ASP A 49 12.24 -10.37 -14.31
CA ASP A 49 11.09 -11.27 -14.47
C ASP A 49 9.97 -11.06 -13.45
N GLN A 50 10.06 -10.01 -12.62
CA GLN A 50 9.12 -9.70 -11.53
C GLN A 50 8.43 -8.35 -11.69
N LEU A 51 8.49 -7.75 -12.86
CA LEU A 51 8.00 -6.38 -13.08
C LEU A 51 6.50 -6.25 -12.80
N GLY A 52 6.14 -5.43 -11.79
CA GLY A 52 4.77 -5.20 -11.34
C GLY A 52 4.31 -6.14 -10.22
N VAL A 53 5.16 -7.05 -9.72
CA VAL A 53 4.80 -7.96 -8.62
C VAL A 53 4.52 -7.20 -7.33
N ALA A 54 5.29 -6.16 -7.00
CA ALA A 54 5.05 -5.36 -5.79
C ALA A 54 3.65 -4.72 -5.80
N HIS A 55 3.22 -4.20 -6.93
CA HIS A 55 1.88 -3.62 -7.11
C HIS A 55 0.79 -4.70 -7.07
N LEU A 56 1.01 -5.85 -7.69
CA LEU A 56 0.08 -6.96 -7.62
C LEU A 56 -0.09 -7.49 -6.18
N VAL A 57 0.98 -7.55 -5.39
CA VAL A 57 0.93 -7.91 -3.96
C VAL A 57 0.10 -6.90 -3.18
N GLU A 58 0.19 -5.60 -3.48
CA GLU A 58 -0.65 -4.57 -2.90
C GLU A 58 -2.13 -4.84 -3.16
N HIS A 59 -2.53 -5.16 -4.39
CA HIS A 59 -3.91 -5.54 -4.74
C HIS A 59 -4.36 -6.79 -3.98
N MET A 60 -3.49 -7.78 -3.84
CA MET A 60 -3.81 -9.02 -3.13
C MET A 60 -4.08 -8.82 -1.64
N ALA A 61 -3.64 -7.72 -1.04
CA ALA A 61 -3.95 -7.37 0.35
C ALA A 61 -5.47 -7.24 0.62
N PHE A 62 -6.25 -6.93 -0.42
CA PHE A 62 -7.71 -6.81 -0.34
C PHE A 62 -8.44 -8.08 -0.77
N ASN A 63 -7.72 -9.11 -1.22
CA ASN A 63 -8.26 -10.36 -1.76
C ASN A 63 -8.20 -11.55 -0.79
N GLY A 64 -7.76 -11.33 0.45
CA GLY A 64 -7.79 -12.30 1.52
C GLY A 64 -6.48 -12.42 2.29
N SER A 65 -6.62 -12.78 3.55
CA SER A 65 -5.54 -12.97 4.50
C SER A 65 -5.86 -14.11 5.47
N GLU A 66 -4.97 -14.36 6.43
CA GLU A 66 -5.16 -15.40 7.44
C GLU A 66 -6.46 -15.23 8.25
N ASN A 67 -6.83 -13.99 8.59
CA ASN A 67 -7.98 -13.70 9.46
C ASN A 67 -9.17 -13.08 8.73
N PHE A 68 -9.01 -12.68 7.46
CA PHE A 68 -10.07 -12.04 6.68
C PHE A 68 -10.18 -12.70 5.31
N SER A 69 -11.38 -13.15 4.97
CA SER A 69 -11.68 -13.57 3.61
C SER A 69 -11.76 -12.36 2.66
N LYS A 70 -11.84 -12.64 1.37
CA LYS A 70 -12.05 -11.61 0.35
C LYS A 70 -13.22 -10.70 0.71
N ASN A 71 -13.04 -9.41 0.56
CA ASN A 71 -14.00 -8.34 0.85
C ASN A 71 -14.32 -8.09 2.33
N GLU A 72 -14.02 -9.00 3.27
CA GLU A 72 -14.33 -8.76 4.69
C GLU A 72 -13.68 -7.51 5.26
N VAL A 73 -12.49 -7.14 4.77
CA VAL A 73 -11.83 -5.89 5.15
C VAL A 73 -12.66 -4.70 4.64
N ILE A 74 -13.09 -4.72 3.39
CA ILE A 74 -13.90 -3.64 2.79
C ILE A 74 -15.24 -3.53 3.52
N GLU A 75 -15.95 -4.65 3.70
CA GLU A 75 -17.22 -4.71 4.42
C GLU A 75 -17.11 -4.18 5.87
N PHE A 76 -16.00 -4.50 6.54
CA PHE A 76 -15.75 -3.95 7.87
C PHE A 76 -15.67 -2.42 7.83
N PHE A 77 -14.88 -1.83 6.93
CA PHE A 77 -14.75 -0.38 6.82
C PHE A 77 -16.08 0.27 6.44
N GLU A 78 -16.81 -0.27 5.49
CA GLU A 78 -18.14 0.22 5.11
C GLU A 78 -19.12 0.18 6.28
N SER A 79 -19.07 -0.88 7.11
CA SER A 79 -19.90 -1.01 8.31
C SER A 79 -19.61 0.05 9.38
N THR A 80 -18.41 0.63 9.37
CA THR A 80 -18.02 1.74 10.27
C THR A 80 -18.35 3.12 9.68
N GLY A 81 -18.93 3.17 8.49
CA GLY A 81 -19.21 4.41 7.76
C GLY A 81 -17.98 4.97 7.02
N MET A 82 -16.91 4.19 6.89
CA MET A 82 -15.73 4.54 6.13
C MET A 82 -15.86 4.06 4.67
N ALA A 83 -15.14 4.71 3.76
CA ALA A 83 -15.21 4.43 2.34
C ALA A 83 -13.86 3.93 1.79
N PHE A 84 -13.90 2.91 0.93
CA PHE A 84 -12.74 2.50 0.15
C PHE A 84 -12.27 3.65 -0.77
N GLY A 85 -10.96 3.80 -0.88
CA GLY A 85 -10.32 4.87 -1.65
C GLY A 85 -10.08 6.16 -0.87
N HIS A 86 -10.93 6.50 0.10
CA HIS A 86 -10.75 7.67 0.98
C HIS A 86 -10.15 7.28 2.33
N ASP A 87 -10.78 6.35 3.05
CA ASP A 87 -10.42 5.99 4.42
C ASP A 87 -9.64 4.66 4.50
N LEU A 88 -9.72 3.87 3.44
CA LEU A 88 -9.00 2.63 3.21
C LEU A 88 -8.32 2.72 1.85
N ASN A 89 -7.01 2.72 1.80
CA ASN A 89 -6.24 2.85 0.57
C ASN A 89 -4.86 2.22 0.68
N ALA A 90 -4.20 2.02 -0.44
CA ALA A 90 -2.80 1.63 -0.53
C ALA A 90 -2.16 2.25 -1.77
N TYR A 91 -0.84 2.24 -1.83
CA TYR A 91 -0.10 2.54 -3.05
C TYR A 91 1.26 1.86 -3.04
N THR A 92 1.72 1.48 -4.22
CA THR A 92 3.07 1.01 -4.46
C THR A 92 3.89 2.10 -5.17
N SER A 93 5.08 2.33 -4.66
CA SER A 93 6.06 3.26 -5.20
C SER A 93 7.34 2.51 -5.61
N PHE A 94 8.36 3.24 -5.99
CA PHE A 94 9.67 2.68 -6.34
C PHE A 94 10.35 1.98 -5.17
N GLU A 95 10.30 2.55 -3.97
CA GLU A 95 11.06 2.08 -2.81
C GLU A 95 10.17 1.46 -1.72
N GLN A 96 8.87 1.67 -1.78
CA GLN A 96 7.95 1.28 -0.71
C GLN A 96 6.54 0.98 -1.20
N THR A 97 5.85 0.13 -0.45
CA THR A 97 4.39 -0.07 -0.52
C THR A 97 3.78 0.40 0.79
N VAL A 98 2.74 1.22 0.72
CA VAL A 98 2.11 1.81 1.91
C VAL A 98 0.64 1.47 1.93
N TYR A 99 0.19 0.90 3.04
CA TYR A 99 -1.21 0.63 3.33
C TYR A 99 -1.71 1.65 4.35
N MET A 100 -2.90 2.19 4.14
CA MET A 100 -3.46 3.28 4.93
C MET A 100 -4.87 2.95 5.37
N LEU A 101 -5.10 3.09 6.68
CA LEU A 101 -6.41 2.92 7.30
C LEU A 101 -6.75 4.18 8.08
N GLU A 102 -7.99 4.62 7.97
CA GLU A 102 -8.57 5.61 8.89
C GLU A 102 -9.81 5.02 9.54
N ILE A 103 -9.93 5.10 10.86
CA ILE A 103 -11.04 4.55 11.64
C ILE A 103 -11.58 5.57 12.64
N PRO A 104 -12.85 5.48 13.06
CA PRO A 104 -13.37 6.23 14.19
C PRO A 104 -12.63 5.86 15.48
N ALA A 105 -12.40 6.85 16.35
CA ALA A 105 -11.70 6.68 17.62
C ALA A 105 -12.63 6.34 18.80
N ASP A 106 -13.93 6.31 18.60
CA ASP A 106 -14.95 6.14 19.63
C ASP A 106 -15.26 4.67 19.98
N ASN A 107 -14.77 3.71 19.20
CA ASN A 107 -14.93 2.29 19.48
C ASN A 107 -13.58 1.57 19.49
N PRO A 108 -13.12 1.07 20.67
CA PRO A 108 -11.86 0.34 20.77
C PRO A 108 -11.79 -0.94 19.92
N GLU A 109 -12.91 -1.62 19.66
CA GLU A 109 -12.94 -2.83 18.84
C GLU A 109 -12.52 -2.54 17.39
N PHE A 110 -12.77 -1.31 16.89
CA PHE A 110 -12.32 -0.91 15.57
C PHE A 110 -10.81 -0.82 15.48
N LEU A 111 -10.16 -0.34 16.54
CA LEU A 111 -8.69 -0.29 16.61
C LEU A 111 -8.09 -1.70 16.63
N GLU A 112 -8.63 -2.59 17.45
CA GLU A 112 -8.15 -3.98 17.53
C GLU A 112 -8.26 -4.67 16.17
N LYS A 113 -9.40 -4.52 15.50
CA LYS A 113 -9.62 -5.11 14.18
C LYS A 113 -8.72 -4.49 13.10
N ALA A 114 -8.54 -3.17 13.12
CA ALA A 114 -7.63 -2.47 12.19
C ALA A 114 -6.17 -2.89 12.39
N MET A 115 -5.74 -3.07 13.64
CA MET A 115 -4.40 -3.60 13.94
C MET A 115 -4.22 -5.05 13.47
N LEU A 116 -5.25 -5.89 13.56
CA LEU A 116 -5.22 -7.24 13.02
C LEU A 116 -5.13 -7.22 11.49
N ILE A 117 -5.83 -6.31 10.82
CA ILE A 117 -5.72 -6.11 9.37
C ILE A 117 -4.29 -5.72 8.98
N LEU A 118 -3.68 -4.75 9.69
CA LEU A 118 -2.29 -4.36 9.43
C LEU A 118 -1.31 -5.51 9.66
N LYS A 119 -1.53 -6.33 10.70
CA LYS A 119 -0.72 -7.53 10.96
C LYS A 119 -0.81 -8.50 9.78
N ASP A 120 -2.00 -8.78 9.29
CA ASP A 120 -2.22 -9.68 8.16
C ASP A 120 -1.59 -9.12 6.87
N TRP A 121 -1.70 -7.83 6.64
CA TRP A 121 -1.03 -7.20 5.50
C TRP A 121 0.50 -7.24 5.59
N ALA A 122 1.05 -7.24 6.80
CA ALA A 122 2.48 -7.36 7.00
C ALA A 122 3.03 -8.78 6.73
N SER A 123 2.23 -9.85 7.00
CA SER A 123 2.76 -11.21 6.98
C SER A 123 1.75 -12.34 6.77
N GLY A 124 0.47 -12.02 6.61
CA GLY A 124 -0.62 -13.00 6.56
C GLY A 124 -1.42 -13.00 5.26
N LEU A 125 -0.91 -12.43 4.16
CA LEU A 125 -1.62 -12.44 2.89
C LEU A 125 -1.76 -13.85 2.32
N THR A 126 -2.91 -14.14 1.74
CA THR A 126 -3.16 -15.39 1.01
C THR A 126 -3.16 -15.12 -0.49
N PHE A 127 -2.48 -15.99 -1.24
CA PHE A 127 -2.38 -15.87 -2.69
C PHE A 127 -3.15 -17.02 -3.34
N VAL A 128 -4.50 -16.95 -3.24
CA VAL A 128 -5.37 -17.94 -3.89
C VAL A 128 -5.28 -17.76 -5.40
N GLN A 129 -4.95 -18.82 -6.14
CA GLN A 129 -4.70 -18.76 -7.58
C GLN A 129 -5.84 -18.11 -8.37
N GLU A 130 -7.10 -18.42 -8.03
CA GLU A 130 -8.28 -17.85 -8.71
C GLU A 130 -8.35 -16.32 -8.53
N GLU A 131 -8.05 -15.81 -7.33
CA GLU A 131 -8.05 -14.37 -7.05
C GLU A 131 -6.84 -13.69 -7.69
N LEU A 132 -5.69 -14.34 -7.68
CA LEU A 132 -4.49 -13.84 -8.36
C LEU A 132 -4.73 -13.66 -9.88
N ASP A 133 -5.38 -14.64 -10.52
CA ASP A 133 -5.69 -14.56 -11.95
C ASP A 133 -6.69 -13.44 -12.26
N LYS A 134 -7.66 -13.19 -11.36
CA LYS A 134 -8.59 -12.06 -11.47
C LYS A 134 -7.87 -10.72 -11.32
N GLU A 135 -7.02 -10.58 -10.29
CA GLU A 135 -6.31 -9.34 -10.02
C GLU A 135 -5.28 -8.99 -11.11
N ARG A 136 -4.65 -9.97 -11.72
CA ARG A 136 -3.83 -9.74 -12.92
C ARG A 136 -4.64 -9.07 -14.04
N GLY A 137 -5.90 -9.43 -14.20
CA GLY A 137 -6.81 -8.77 -15.13
C GLY A 137 -7.08 -7.32 -14.75
N VAL A 138 -7.31 -7.04 -13.46
CA VAL A 138 -7.55 -5.69 -12.94
C VAL A 138 -6.31 -4.81 -13.14
N VAL A 139 -5.13 -5.26 -12.74
CA VAL A 139 -3.86 -4.53 -12.93
C VAL A 139 -3.57 -4.30 -14.42
N THR A 140 -3.90 -5.26 -15.28
CA THR A 140 -3.79 -5.12 -16.73
C THR A 140 -4.66 -3.97 -17.27
N GLU A 141 -5.91 -3.87 -16.81
CA GLU A 141 -6.80 -2.77 -17.21
C GLU A 141 -6.33 -1.43 -16.63
N GLU A 142 -5.84 -1.40 -15.42
CA GLU A 142 -5.24 -0.20 -14.82
C GLU A 142 -4.02 0.27 -15.61
N TRP A 143 -3.13 -0.65 -15.97
CA TRP A 143 -1.99 -0.36 -16.86
C TRP A 143 -2.46 0.26 -18.17
N ARG A 144 -3.49 -0.33 -18.78
CA ARG A 144 -4.04 0.17 -20.06
C ARG A 144 -4.59 1.58 -19.90
N LEU A 145 -5.43 1.82 -18.90
CA LEU A 145 -6.00 3.14 -18.62
C LEU A 145 -4.93 4.19 -18.32
N SER A 146 -3.88 3.81 -17.59
CA SER A 146 -2.77 4.70 -17.27
C SER A 146 -1.93 5.06 -18.49
N ASN A 147 -1.75 4.13 -19.44
CA ASN A 147 -0.88 4.31 -20.61
C ASN A 147 -1.58 4.86 -21.85
N GLU A 148 -2.89 4.63 -22.01
CA GLU A 148 -3.63 5.07 -23.21
C GLU A 148 -4.06 6.54 -23.13
N ASN A 149 -4.16 7.15 -21.95
CA ASN A 149 -4.49 8.58 -21.84
C ASN A 149 -3.30 9.49 -22.21
N LEU A 150 -3.60 10.77 -22.44
CA LEU A 150 -2.58 11.74 -22.88
C LEU A 150 -1.40 11.85 -21.91
N ASN A 151 -1.69 11.90 -20.61
CA ASN A 151 -0.66 12.06 -19.58
C ASN A 151 0.22 10.80 -19.50
N GLY A 152 -0.36 9.61 -19.56
CA GLY A 152 0.39 8.35 -19.58
C GLY A 152 1.31 8.24 -20.79
N ARG A 153 0.81 8.61 -21.98
CA ARG A 153 1.64 8.66 -23.21
C ARG A 153 2.79 9.66 -23.10
N LEU A 154 2.54 10.82 -22.47
CA LEU A 154 3.58 11.81 -22.22
C LEU A 154 4.61 11.27 -21.22
N SER A 155 4.18 10.73 -20.09
CA SER A 155 5.06 10.13 -19.09
C SER A 155 5.92 9.01 -19.66
N ASN A 156 5.35 8.15 -20.50
CA ASN A 156 6.11 7.08 -21.17
C ASN A 156 7.21 7.60 -22.12
N ALA A 157 7.07 8.81 -22.63
CA ALA A 157 8.12 9.46 -23.42
C ALA A 157 9.13 10.22 -22.53
N GLU A 158 8.66 10.82 -21.45
CA GLU A 158 9.49 11.63 -20.55
C GLU A 158 10.37 10.77 -19.62
N TYR A 159 9.84 9.69 -19.03
CA TYR A 159 10.60 8.88 -18.07
C TYR A 159 11.90 8.30 -18.66
N PRO A 160 11.93 7.70 -19.85
CA PRO A 160 13.20 7.25 -20.44
C PRO A 160 14.15 8.40 -20.76
N ALA A 161 13.62 9.58 -21.12
CA ALA A 161 14.45 10.74 -21.44
C ALA A 161 15.08 11.40 -20.19
N LEU A 162 14.33 11.44 -19.08
CA LEU A 162 14.76 12.06 -17.84
C LEU A 162 15.57 11.11 -16.95
N LEU A 163 15.20 9.84 -16.92
CA LEU A 163 15.71 8.82 -16.00
C LEU A 163 16.50 7.72 -16.70
N GLY A 164 16.72 7.84 -18.03
CA GLY A 164 17.39 6.83 -18.83
C GLY A 164 18.77 6.45 -18.27
N GLY A 165 19.03 5.14 -18.24
CA GLY A 165 20.23 4.56 -17.62
C GLY A 165 20.14 4.37 -16.11
N SER A 166 18.98 4.63 -15.49
CA SER A 166 18.70 4.30 -14.11
C SER A 166 17.60 3.23 -14.00
N LEU A 167 17.58 2.48 -12.90
CA LEU A 167 16.52 1.52 -12.62
C LEU A 167 15.13 2.17 -12.55
N PHE A 168 15.02 3.44 -12.19
CA PHE A 168 13.74 4.15 -12.16
C PHE A 168 13.04 4.18 -13.53
N ALA A 169 13.79 4.23 -14.63
CA ALA A 169 13.21 4.16 -15.97
C ALA A 169 12.70 2.77 -16.36
N GLU A 170 13.22 1.73 -15.71
CA GLU A 170 12.96 0.32 -16.05
C GLU A 170 11.98 -0.35 -15.07
N ARG A 171 11.81 0.21 -13.87
CA ARG A 171 11.05 -0.34 -12.73
C ARG A 171 9.84 0.52 -12.39
N LEU A 172 9.03 0.89 -13.37
CA LEU A 172 7.78 1.61 -13.06
C LEU A 172 6.86 0.71 -12.22
N PRO A 173 6.26 1.24 -11.12
CA PRO A 173 5.46 0.43 -10.19
C PRO A 173 4.31 -0.35 -10.84
N ILE A 174 3.69 0.19 -11.89
CA ILE A 174 2.63 -0.48 -12.63
C ILE A 174 3.11 -1.74 -13.40
N GLY A 175 4.42 -1.92 -13.54
CA GLY A 175 5.00 -3.03 -14.29
C GLY A 175 4.96 -2.88 -15.81
N LYS A 176 5.21 -3.99 -16.49
CA LYS A 176 5.17 -4.09 -17.96
C LYS A 176 4.17 -5.15 -18.38
N MET A 177 3.52 -4.91 -19.51
CA MET A 177 2.70 -5.91 -20.22
C MET A 177 3.61 -6.65 -21.20
N GLU A 178 3.81 -7.94 -20.98
CA GLU A 178 4.40 -8.87 -21.93
C GLU A 178 3.42 -9.99 -22.25
#